data_ecca7befe27ebcd9d341ee282e2e88cc
#
_entry.id   ecca7befe27ebcd9d341ee282e2e88cc
#
_cell.length_a   1.000
_cell.length_b   1.000
_cell.length_c   1.000
_cell.angle_alpha   90.00
_cell.angle_beta   90.00
_cell.angle_gamma   90.00
#
_symmetry.space_group_name_H-M   'P 1'
#
loop_
_entity.id
_entity.type
_entity.pdbx_description
1 polymer ?
#
loop_
_entity_poly.entity_id
_entity_poly.type
_entity_poly.pdbx_seq_one_letter_code
_entity_poly.pdbx_strand_id
1 'polypeptide(L)'
;MSKLMLVSAFAPVGHLLGRIEPNLKGKTVTFIPTASMKDSTGFFNRMAKWKLRALGLNVQEIDVAVASYHDIKTNIASSSMIYVTGGNTFYLLQSLRYSSAGELIAQAVREGKTYIGESAGAVVAGPNIEYIKRMDSEDPAPYLDSNYAGLGLVDFSIVPHIDGPALGESAAEIMRHSNSDDHMVPIRDDQAVLVNGPHIELVER
;
A
#
# COMPACT_ATOMS: atom_id res chain seq x y z
N MET A 1 15.64 8.68 6.23
CA MET A 1 14.70 8.05 7.16
C MET A 1 13.45 7.68 6.42
N SER A 2 12.96 6.46 6.58
CA SER A 2 11.76 5.95 5.90
C SER A 2 10.52 6.70 6.39
N LYS A 3 9.64 7.09 5.45
CA LYS A 3 8.35 7.71 5.74
C LYS A 3 7.26 6.88 5.08
N LEU A 4 6.33 6.35 5.87
CA LEU A 4 5.21 5.57 5.35
C LEU A 4 3.89 6.03 5.97
N MET A 5 2.84 5.95 5.17
CA MET A 5 1.45 6.02 5.60
C MET A 5 0.74 4.76 5.12
N LEU A 6 0.36 3.89 6.05
CA LEU A 6 -0.32 2.62 5.76
C LEU A 6 -1.76 2.72 6.25
N VAL A 7 -2.71 2.49 5.34
CA VAL A 7 -4.15 2.71 5.60
C VAL A 7 -4.99 1.56 5.04
N SER A 8 -6.17 1.34 5.62
CA SER A 8 -7.20 0.49 5.01
C SER A 8 -7.89 1.23 3.85
N ALA A 9 -8.32 2.47 4.11
CA ALA A 9 -8.94 3.35 3.13
C ALA A 9 -8.30 4.74 3.20
N PHE A 10 -7.84 5.27 2.06
CA PHE A 10 -7.12 6.55 2.05
C PHE A 10 -8.05 7.78 2.14
N ALA A 11 -9.22 7.71 1.51
CA ALA A 11 -10.09 8.87 1.39
C ALA A 11 -10.47 9.52 2.74
N PRO A 12 -10.82 8.77 3.80
CA PRO A 12 -11.16 9.34 5.12
C PRO A 12 -9.97 10.01 5.81
N VAL A 13 -8.77 9.44 5.67
CA VAL A 13 -7.59 9.78 6.49
C VAL A 13 -6.47 10.48 5.73
N GLY A 14 -6.61 10.68 4.42
CA GLY A 14 -5.56 11.23 3.56
C GLY A 14 -5.01 12.59 4.01
N HIS A 15 -5.78 13.39 4.78
CA HIS A 15 -5.31 14.65 5.36
C HIS A 15 -4.18 14.45 6.38
N LEU A 16 -4.08 13.25 7.00
CA LEU A 16 -3.03 12.92 7.97
C LEU A 16 -1.65 12.79 7.31
N LEU A 17 -1.58 12.66 5.96
CA LEU A 17 -0.32 12.63 5.23
C LEU A 17 0.57 13.84 5.55
N GLY A 18 -0.03 15.00 5.80
CA GLY A 18 0.69 16.23 6.19
C GLY A 18 1.50 16.10 7.49
N ARG A 19 1.23 15.10 8.34
CA ARG A 19 1.99 14.86 9.59
C ARG A 19 3.40 14.32 9.34
N ILE A 20 3.58 13.54 8.27
CA ILE A 20 4.88 12.95 7.90
C ILE A 20 5.50 13.59 6.65
N GLU A 21 4.69 14.24 5.84
CA GLU A 21 5.14 14.88 4.59
C GLU A 21 4.63 16.33 4.51
N PRO A 22 5.38 17.28 5.04
CA PRO A 22 5.01 18.69 4.97
C PRO A 22 5.12 19.22 3.52
N ASN A 23 4.41 20.31 3.21
CA ASN A 23 4.47 21.00 1.93
C ASN A 23 4.08 20.11 0.74
N LEU A 24 2.87 19.50 0.80
CA LEU A 24 2.35 18.60 -0.24
C LEU A 24 2.14 19.31 -1.60
N LYS A 25 1.78 20.60 -1.58
CA LYS A 25 1.39 21.34 -2.77
C LYS A 25 2.48 21.35 -3.85
N GLY A 26 2.11 20.92 -5.04
CA GLY A 26 2.99 20.85 -6.22
C GLY A 26 3.91 19.65 -6.28
N LYS A 27 3.99 18.84 -5.22
CA LYS A 27 4.75 17.59 -5.26
C LYS A 27 4.04 16.56 -6.16
N THR A 28 4.83 15.67 -6.76
CA THR A 28 4.32 14.59 -7.61
C THR A 28 4.28 13.28 -6.83
N VAL A 29 3.19 12.52 -7.04
CA VAL A 29 3.03 11.15 -6.53
C VAL A 29 2.91 10.18 -7.69
N THR A 30 3.75 9.15 -7.71
CA THR A 30 3.57 7.96 -8.57
C THR A 30 2.41 7.14 -8.00
N PHE A 31 1.33 7.02 -8.76
CA PHE A 31 0.12 6.29 -8.39
C PHE A 31 0.11 4.94 -9.10
N ILE A 32 0.18 3.84 -8.34
CA ILE A 32 0.25 2.46 -8.85
C ILE A 32 -1.09 1.77 -8.58
N PRO A 33 -2.00 1.68 -9.58
CA PRO A 33 -3.33 1.09 -9.42
C PRO A 33 -3.34 -0.43 -9.64
N THR A 34 -2.21 -1.06 -9.84
CA THR A 34 -2.06 -2.45 -10.34
C THR A 34 -2.91 -3.46 -9.55
N ALA A 35 -2.98 -3.37 -8.23
CA ALA A 35 -3.79 -4.27 -7.39
C ALA A 35 -5.26 -4.33 -7.82
N SER A 36 -5.81 -3.20 -8.27
CA SER A 36 -7.22 -3.00 -8.62
C SER A 36 -7.56 -3.29 -10.07
N MET A 37 -6.57 -3.60 -10.91
CA MET A 37 -6.80 -3.83 -12.35
C MET A 37 -7.55 -5.13 -12.66
N LYS A 38 -7.62 -6.04 -11.72
CA LYS A 38 -8.37 -7.31 -11.82
C LYS A 38 -9.75 -7.25 -11.17
N ASP A 39 -10.04 -6.18 -10.42
CA ASP A 39 -11.27 -6.02 -9.67
C ASP A 39 -12.07 -4.81 -10.15
N SER A 40 -13.38 -4.75 -9.83
CA SER A 40 -14.24 -3.60 -10.13
C SER A 40 -14.02 -2.37 -9.23
N THR A 41 -12.83 -2.23 -8.64
CA THR A 41 -12.49 -1.20 -7.63
C THR A 41 -12.13 0.18 -8.21
N GLY A 42 -12.36 0.41 -9.48
CA GLY A 42 -12.07 1.69 -10.14
C GLY A 42 -12.70 2.93 -9.48
N PHE A 43 -13.78 2.76 -8.69
CA PHE A 43 -14.36 3.85 -7.90
C PHE A 43 -13.40 4.32 -6.80
N PHE A 44 -12.81 3.40 -6.03
CA PHE A 44 -11.88 3.74 -4.94
C PHE A 44 -10.63 4.43 -5.48
N ASN A 45 -10.09 3.99 -6.61
CA ASN A 45 -8.96 4.66 -7.27
C ASN A 45 -9.30 6.11 -7.66
N ARG A 46 -10.53 6.36 -8.15
CA ARG A 46 -10.94 7.73 -8.46
C ARG A 46 -11.03 8.60 -7.20
N MET A 47 -11.56 8.05 -6.11
CA MET A 47 -11.63 8.74 -4.82
C MET A 47 -10.23 9.04 -4.26
N ALA A 48 -9.32 8.08 -4.29
CA ALA A 48 -7.94 8.28 -3.85
C ALA A 48 -7.23 9.36 -4.69
N LYS A 49 -7.32 9.30 -6.02
CA LYS A 49 -6.75 10.33 -6.91
C LYS A 49 -7.38 11.72 -6.69
N TRP A 50 -8.68 11.76 -6.47
CA TRP A 50 -9.35 13.03 -6.13
C TRP A 50 -8.81 13.59 -4.81
N LYS A 51 -8.68 12.77 -3.77
CA LYS A 51 -8.15 13.18 -2.46
C LYS A 51 -6.70 13.65 -2.56
N LEU A 52 -5.84 12.95 -3.30
CA LEU A 52 -4.45 13.36 -3.53
C LEU A 52 -4.38 14.72 -4.22
N ARG A 53 -5.19 14.94 -5.27
CA ARG A 53 -5.26 16.24 -5.95
C ARG A 53 -5.81 17.35 -5.04
N ALA A 54 -6.80 17.06 -4.20
CA ALA A 54 -7.32 18.02 -3.22
C ALA A 54 -6.27 18.43 -2.17
N LEU A 55 -5.29 17.55 -1.89
CA LEU A 55 -4.11 17.86 -1.07
C LEU A 55 -3.04 18.67 -1.83
N GLY A 56 -3.25 18.97 -3.10
CA GLY A 56 -2.34 19.75 -3.93
C GLY A 56 -1.27 18.95 -4.66
N LEU A 57 -1.40 17.61 -4.71
CA LEU A 57 -0.46 16.71 -5.37
C LEU A 57 -0.74 16.56 -6.86
N ASN A 58 0.32 16.43 -7.66
CA ASN A 58 0.28 16.01 -9.05
C ASN A 58 0.32 14.48 -9.12
N VAL A 59 -0.72 13.85 -9.67
CA VAL A 59 -0.85 12.39 -9.72
C VAL A 59 -0.37 11.88 -11.08
N GLN A 60 0.68 11.07 -11.09
CA GLN A 60 1.19 10.35 -12.26
C GLN A 60 0.89 8.86 -12.09
N GLU A 61 0.04 8.32 -12.95
CA GLU A 61 -0.40 6.92 -12.87
C GLU A 61 0.47 6.02 -13.72
N ILE A 62 0.83 4.84 -13.18
CA ILE A 62 1.54 3.79 -13.90
C ILE A 62 1.09 2.41 -13.42
N ASP A 63 0.67 1.56 -14.35
CA ASP A 63 0.39 0.14 -14.07
C ASP A 63 1.67 -0.68 -14.25
N VAL A 64 2.24 -1.15 -13.14
CA VAL A 64 3.50 -1.89 -13.16
C VAL A 64 3.38 -3.31 -13.73
N ALA A 65 2.15 -3.82 -13.91
CA ALA A 65 1.94 -5.12 -14.54
C ALA A 65 2.21 -5.11 -16.05
N VAL A 66 2.13 -3.94 -16.70
CA VAL A 66 2.25 -3.81 -18.17
C VAL A 66 3.30 -2.78 -18.60
N ALA A 67 3.74 -1.89 -17.71
CA ALA A 67 4.73 -0.88 -18.02
C ALA A 67 6.14 -1.47 -18.18
N SER A 68 6.98 -0.83 -18.99
CA SER A 68 8.38 -1.22 -19.10
C SER A 68 9.15 -0.87 -17.80
N TYR A 69 10.23 -1.61 -17.53
CA TYR A 69 11.12 -1.30 -16.40
C TYR A 69 11.64 0.14 -16.46
N HIS A 70 11.98 0.63 -17.68
CA HIS A 70 12.46 1.99 -17.89
C HIS A 70 11.41 3.04 -17.46
N ASP A 71 10.15 2.85 -17.87
CA ASP A 71 9.06 3.77 -17.54
C ASP A 71 8.76 3.76 -16.04
N ILE A 72 8.76 2.57 -15.40
CA ILE A 72 8.58 2.43 -13.95
C ILE A 72 9.69 3.18 -13.21
N LYS A 73 10.95 2.93 -13.57
CA LYS A 73 12.11 3.58 -12.97
C LYS A 73 12.06 5.10 -13.13
N THR A 74 11.74 5.58 -14.33
CA THR A 74 11.66 7.03 -14.62
C THR A 74 10.54 7.68 -13.83
N ASN A 75 9.36 7.04 -13.76
CA ASN A 75 8.20 7.55 -13.03
C ASN A 75 8.49 7.63 -11.52
N ILE A 76 9.01 6.54 -10.93
CA ILE A 76 9.41 6.53 -9.52
C ILE A 76 10.51 7.58 -9.25
N ALA A 77 11.52 7.70 -10.12
CA ALA A 77 12.61 8.66 -9.92
C ALA A 77 12.13 10.11 -9.92
N SER A 78 11.21 10.48 -10.84
CA SER A 78 10.70 11.84 -11.01
C SER A 78 9.69 12.28 -9.94
N SER A 79 9.12 11.35 -9.16
CA SER A 79 8.13 11.65 -8.13
C SER A 79 8.75 11.86 -6.76
N SER A 80 8.04 12.58 -5.88
CA SER A 80 8.41 12.78 -4.47
C SER A 80 7.85 11.67 -3.57
N MET A 81 6.78 11.03 -4.00
CA MET A 81 6.03 10.05 -3.22
C MET A 81 5.57 8.90 -4.12
N ILE A 82 5.27 7.77 -3.51
CA ILE A 82 4.73 6.58 -4.17
C ILE A 82 3.44 6.19 -3.45
N TYR A 83 2.37 6.01 -4.22
CA TYR A 83 1.08 5.53 -3.74
C TYR A 83 0.74 4.19 -4.39
N VAL A 84 0.50 3.17 -3.59
CA VAL A 84 0.10 1.83 -4.04
C VAL A 84 -1.32 1.56 -3.56
N THR A 85 -2.22 1.25 -4.48
CA THR A 85 -3.65 1.11 -4.20
C THR A 85 -4.02 -0.21 -3.55
N GLY A 86 -5.26 -0.29 -3.06
CA GLY A 86 -5.96 -1.52 -2.74
C GLY A 86 -6.38 -2.32 -3.98
N GLY A 87 -6.86 -3.53 -3.75
CA GLY A 87 -7.26 -4.54 -4.71
C GLY A 87 -6.71 -5.90 -4.31
N ASN A 88 -6.44 -6.80 -5.24
CA ASN A 88 -5.90 -8.12 -4.93
C ASN A 88 -4.41 -8.06 -4.56
N THR A 89 -4.08 -8.49 -3.35
CA THR A 89 -2.74 -8.41 -2.76
C THR A 89 -1.75 -9.34 -3.46
N PHE A 90 -2.18 -10.55 -3.84
CA PHE A 90 -1.29 -11.53 -4.50
C PHE A 90 -0.94 -11.10 -5.92
N TYR A 91 -1.93 -10.62 -6.68
CA TYR A 91 -1.69 -10.06 -8.00
C TYR A 91 -0.74 -8.86 -7.96
N LEU A 92 -0.91 -7.99 -6.96
CA LEU A 92 -0.01 -6.87 -6.74
C LEU A 92 1.42 -7.35 -6.48
N LEU A 93 1.61 -8.28 -5.52
CA LEU A 93 2.95 -8.78 -5.19
C LEU A 93 3.63 -9.44 -6.39
N GLN A 94 2.88 -10.29 -7.13
CA GLN A 94 3.38 -10.90 -8.37
C GLN A 94 3.84 -9.84 -9.37
N SER A 95 3.00 -8.84 -9.64
CA SER A 95 3.30 -7.77 -10.59
C SER A 95 4.51 -6.94 -10.18
N LEU A 96 4.63 -6.60 -8.88
CA LEU A 96 5.78 -5.87 -8.32
C LEU A 96 7.10 -6.64 -8.51
N ARG A 97 7.07 -7.98 -8.41
CA ARG A 97 8.25 -8.83 -8.62
C ARG A 97 8.63 -8.94 -10.08
N TYR A 98 7.67 -9.29 -10.95
CA TYR A 98 7.94 -9.48 -12.38
C TYR A 98 8.46 -8.22 -13.06
N SER A 99 7.97 -7.06 -12.66
CA SER A 99 8.41 -5.78 -13.20
C SER A 99 9.65 -5.21 -12.51
N SER A 100 10.15 -5.84 -11.43
CA SER A 100 11.15 -5.28 -10.51
C SER A 100 10.74 -3.95 -9.86
N ALA A 101 9.46 -3.58 -9.93
CA ALA A 101 8.96 -2.36 -9.30
C ALA A 101 9.09 -2.42 -7.77
N GLY A 102 8.96 -3.61 -7.16
CA GLY A 102 9.13 -3.79 -5.71
C GLY A 102 10.50 -3.36 -5.22
N GLU A 103 11.56 -3.74 -5.92
CA GLU A 103 12.94 -3.35 -5.61
C GLU A 103 13.16 -1.83 -5.77
N LEU A 104 12.62 -1.24 -6.86
CA LEU A 104 12.69 0.20 -7.11
C LEU A 104 11.96 1.00 -6.04
N ILE A 105 10.77 0.55 -5.61
CA ILE A 105 10.00 1.15 -4.53
C ILE A 105 10.78 1.07 -3.21
N ALA A 106 11.28 -0.12 -2.85
CA ALA A 106 12.02 -0.32 -1.60
C ALA A 106 13.29 0.55 -1.56
N GLN A 107 14.01 0.67 -2.68
CA GLN A 107 15.16 1.56 -2.79
C GLN A 107 14.74 3.02 -2.61
N ALA A 108 13.72 3.50 -3.32
CA ALA A 108 13.24 4.87 -3.26
C ALA A 108 12.79 5.27 -1.84
N VAL A 109 12.14 4.36 -1.10
CA VAL A 109 11.75 4.58 0.31
C VAL A 109 12.96 4.66 1.23
N ARG A 110 13.96 3.81 1.04
CA ARG A 110 15.25 3.90 1.78
C ARG A 110 15.96 5.23 1.52
N GLU A 111 15.85 5.76 0.31
CA GLU A 111 16.38 7.06 -0.11
C GLU A 111 15.54 8.24 0.39
N GLY A 112 14.43 8.00 1.07
CA GLY A 112 13.63 9.02 1.75
C GLY A 112 12.36 9.45 1.03
N LYS A 113 11.94 8.79 -0.06
CA LYS A 113 10.62 9.01 -0.64
C LYS A 113 9.53 8.48 0.28
N THR A 114 8.43 9.21 0.35
CA THR A 114 7.27 8.80 1.16
C THR A 114 6.47 7.71 0.44
N TYR A 115 6.21 6.61 1.13
CA TYR A 115 5.34 5.54 0.66
C TYR A 115 3.95 5.67 1.27
N ILE A 116 2.92 5.53 0.45
CA ILE A 116 1.52 5.49 0.86
C ILE A 116 0.95 4.17 0.37
N GLY A 117 0.59 3.28 1.29
CA GLY A 117 -0.03 1.98 0.98
C GLY A 117 -1.48 1.95 1.44
N GLU A 118 -2.40 1.67 0.51
CA GLU A 118 -3.83 1.49 0.79
C GLU A 118 -4.21 0.02 0.66
N SER A 119 -4.81 -0.58 1.71
CA SER A 119 -5.28 -1.98 1.73
C SER A 119 -4.20 -2.94 1.24
N ALA A 120 -4.31 -3.56 0.06
CA ALA A 120 -3.26 -4.40 -0.53
C ALA A 120 -1.89 -3.72 -0.56
N GLY A 121 -1.85 -2.41 -0.88
CA GLY A 121 -0.61 -1.61 -0.83
C GLY A 121 -0.03 -1.48 0.58
N ALA A 122 -0.86 -1.47 1.62
CA ALA A 122 -0.39 -1.50 3.01
C ALA A 122 0.12 -2.89 3.41
N VAL A 123 -0.57 -3.95 2.96
CA VAL A 123 -0.20 -5.35 3.24
C VAL A 123 1.16 -5.70 2.63
N VAL A 124 1.41 -5.36 1.35
CA VAL A 124 2.69 -5.70 0.69
C VAL A 124 3.88 -4.93 1.26
N ALA A 125 3.66 -3.85 2.04
CA ALA A 125 4.74 -3.13 2.72
C ALA A 125 5.39 -3.94 3.85
N GLY A 126 4.68 -4.91 4.41
CA GLY A 126 5.16 -5.80 5.47
C GLY A 126 6.15 -6.86 5.00
N PRO A 127 6.60 -7.74 5.92
CA PRO A 127 7.59 -8.77 5.62
C PRO A 127 7.01 -9.97 4.86
N ASN A 128 5.74 -10.30 5.05
CA ASN A 128 5.09 -11.47 4.45
C ASN A 128 3.60 -11.25 4.31
N ILE A 129 2.99 -11.73 3.21
CA ILE A 129 1.56 -11.56 2.94
C ILE A 129 0.74 -12.87 3.02
N GLU A 130 1.32 -13.96 3.47
CA GLU A 130 0.63 -15.27 3.45
C GLU A 130 -0.68 -15.27 4.24
N TYR A 131 -0.72 -14.56 5.36
CA TYR A 131 -1.89 -14.43 6.22
C TYR A 131 -3.13 -13.88 5.51
N ILE A 132 -2.94 -13.10 4.42
CA ILE A 132 -4.04 -12.44 3.70
C ILE A 132 -4.88 -13.40 2.84
N LYS A 133 -4.48 -14.68 2.73
CA LYS A 133 -5.26 -15.76 2.06
C LYS A 133 -6.68 -15.90 2.60
N ARG A 134 -6.92 -15.44 3.81
CA ARG A 134 -8.27 -15.43 4.42
C ARG A 134 -9.16 -14.29 3.91
N MET A 135 -8.55 -13.32 3.22
CA MET A 135 -9.23 -12.13 2.72
C MET A 135 -9.19 -12.03 1.19
N ASP A 136 -8.06 -12.41 0.57
CA ASP A 136 -7.82 -12.33 -0.87
C ASP A 136 -7.62 -13.72 -1.50
N SER A 137 -8.07 -13.89 -2.76
CA SER A 137 -7.77 -15.08 -3.56
C SER A 137 -6.39 -15.00 -4.21
N GLU A 138 -5.70 -16.14 -4.30
CA GLU A 138 -4.44 -16.29 -5.03
C GLU A 138 -4.66 -16.49 -6.54
N ASP A 139 -5.88 -16.80 -7.00
CA ASP A 139 -6.19 -17.12 -8.40
C ASP A 139 -5.65 -16.10 -9.43
N PRO A 140 -5.67 -14.77 -9.16
CA PRO A 140 -5.11 -13.79 -10.09
C PRO A 140 -3.58 -13.80 -10.19
N ALA A 141 -2.88 -14.57 -9.33
CA ALA A 141 -1.41 -14.58 -9.21
C ALA A 141 -0.81 -15.99 -9.38
N PRO A 142 -1.04 -16.70 -10.51
CA PRO A 142 -0.67 -18.10 -10.68
C PRO A 142 0.84 -18.38 -10.65
N TYR A 143 1.68 -17.35 -10.77
CA TYR A 143 3.13 -17.48 -10.82
C TYR A 143 3.84 -16.98 -9.55
N LEU A 144 3.12 -16.85 -8.44
CA LEU A 144 3.74 -16.38 -7.19
C LEU A 144 4.59 -17.47 -6.49
N ASP A 145 4.44 -18.73 -6.90
CA ASP A 145 5.22 -19.91 -6.49
C ASP A 145 5.33 -20.06 -4.95
N SER A 146 4.24 -19.77 -4.25
CA SER A 146 4.16 -19.82 -2.78
C SER A 146 5.24 -18.95 -2.06
N ASN A 147 5.82 -18.00 -2.75
CA ASN A 147 6.72 -17.02 -2.15
C ASN A 147 5.92 -15.77 -1.78
N TYR A 148 5.61 -15.61 -0.49
CA TYR A 148 4.77 -14.53 0.03
C TYR A 148 5.57 -13.40 0.70
N ALA A 149 6.90 -13.36 0.54
CA ALA A 149 7.72 -12.27 1.08
C ALA A 149 7.25 -10.92 0.49
N GLY A 150 6.90 -9.97 1.34
CA GLY A 150 6.51 -8.61 0.96
C GLY A 150 7.72 -7.72 0.61
N LEU A 151 7.52 -6.41 0.64
CA LEU A 151 8.58 -5.44 0.34
C LEU A 151 9.53 -5.19 1.51
N GLY A 152 9.16 -5.61 2.74
CA GLY A 152 9.98 -5.40 3.94
C GLY A 152 10.29 -3.93 4.23
N LEU A 153 9.34 -3.04 3.97
CA LEU A 153 9.47 -1.61 4.31
C LEU A 153 9.25 -1.36 5.79
N VAL A 154 8.54 -2.26 6.45
CA VAL A 154 8.28 -2.33 7.89
C VAL A 154 8.44 -3.79 8.36
N ASP A 155 8.61 -4.00 9.66
CA ASP A 155 8.81 -5.30 10.31
C ASP A 155 7.52 -5.85 10.97
N PHE A 156 6.37 -5.27 10.63
CA PHE A 156 5.05 -5.68 11.07
C PHE A 156 4.10 -5.87 9.88
N SER A 157 2.98 -6.55 10.12
CA SER A 157 1.99 -6.89 9.11
C SER A 157 0.69 -6.11 9.36
N ILE A 158 0.22 -5.37 8.36
CA ILE A 158 -1.07 -4.66 8.43
C ILE A 158 -2.22 -5.63 8.17
N VAL A 159 -3.22 -5.64 9.06
CA VAL A 159 -4.51 -6.29 8.81
C VAL A 159 -5.54 -5.19 8.55
N PRO A 160 -5.85 -4.90 7.28
CA PRO A 160 -6.76 -3.80 6.95
C PRO A 160 -8.23 -4.18 7.19
N HIS A 161 -9.10 -3.14 7.23
CA HIS A 161 -10.56 -3.28 7.26
C HIS A 161 -11.11 -3.99 8.50
N ILE A 162 -10.39 -4.00 9.64
CA ILE A 162 -10.96 -4.52 10.87
C ILE A 162 -12.25 -3.73 11.17
N ASP A 163 -13.34 -4.41 11.51
CA ASP A 163 -14.69 -3.85 11.70
C ASP A 163 -15.33 -3.26 10.41
N GLY A 164 -14.72 -3.43 9.24
CA GLY A 164 -15.28 -3.01 7.96
C GLY A 164 -16.49 -3.87 7.54
N PRO A 165 -17.51 -3.28 6.89
CA PRO A 165 -18.76 -4.00 6.58
C PRO A 165 -18.57 -5.15 5.57
N ALA A 166 -17.57 -5.09 4.71
CA ALA A 166 -17.34 -6.09 3.67
C ALA A 166 -16.24 -7.10 4.04
N LEU A 167 -15.16 -6.65 4.68
CA LEU A 167 -13.96 -7.45 4.91
C LEU A 167 -13.65 -7.65 6.42
N GLY A 168 -14.44 -7.06 7.32
CA GLY A 168 -14.21 -7.10 8.76
C GLY A 168 -14.21 -8.50 9.34
N GLU A 169 -15.06 -9.41 8.84
CA GLU A 169 -15.08 -10.80 9.29
C GLU A 169 -13.79 -11.53 8.91
N SER A 170 -13.33 -11.39 7.67
CA SER A 170 -12.04 -11.94 7.22
C SER A 170 -10.87 -11.37 7.99
N ALA A 171 -10.88 -10.06 8.27
CA ALA A 171 -9.85 -9.41 9.09
C ALA A 171 -9.85 -9.96 10.53
N ALA A 172 -11.03 -10.13 11.14
CA ALA A 172 -11.17 -10.74 12.46
C ALA A 172 -10.72 -12.22 12.48
N GLU A 173 -10.96 -12.95 11.40
CA GLU A 173 -10.46 -14.32 11.25
C GLU A 173 -8.94 -14.38 11.18
N ILE A 174 -8.30 -13.47 10.43
CA ILE A 174 -6.84 -13.33 10.42
C ILE A 174 -6.33 -13.13 11.85
N MET A 175 -6.90 -12.17 12.58
CA MET A 175 -6.49 -11.88 13.95
C MET A 175 -6.66 -13.06 14.92
N ARG A 176 -7.73 -13.85 14.76
CA ARG A 176 -7.95 -15.06 15.60
C ARG A 176 -6.92 -16.18 15.35
N HIS A 177 -6.31 -16.21 14.16
CA HIS A 177 -5.33 -17.23 13.79
C HIS A 177 -3.88 -16.74 13.83
N SER A 178 -3.66 -15.45 14.16
CA SER A 178 -2.32 -14.90 14.35
C SER A 178 -1.76 -15.27 15.72
N ASN A 179 -0.43 -15.41 15.78
CA ASN A 179 0.31 -15.60 17.01
C ASN A 179 0.95 -14.27 17.46
N SER A 180 1.41 -14.20 18.72
CA SER A 180 2.09 -13.02 19.27
C SER A 180 3.32 -12.58 18.46
N ASP A 181 3.99 -13.53 17.81
CA ASP A 181 5.22 -13.30 17.06
C ASP A 181 4.96 -12.76 15.63
N ASP A 182 3.69 -12.78 15.17
CA ASP A 182 3.34 -12.33 13.82
C ASP A 182 3.33 -10.81 13.66
N HIS A 183 3.46 -10.05 14.76
CA HIS A 183 3.46 -8.58 14.79
C HIS A 183 2.34 -7.97 13.93
N MET A 184 1.10 -8.47 14.11
CA MET A 184 -0.05 -8.02 13.34
C MET A 184 -0.58 -6.68 13.88
N VAL A 185 -0.84 -5.73 13.00
CA VAL A 185 -1.41 -4.42 13.30
C VAL A 185 -2.75 -4.28 12.60
N PRO A 186 -3.88 -4.54 13.31
CA PRO A 186 -5.20 -4.34 12.74
C PRO A 186 -5.52 -2.85 12.66
N ILE A 187 -6.08 -2.41 11.52
CA ILE A 187 -6.49 -1.02 11.31
C ILE A 187 -7.90 -0.92 10.71
N ARG A 188 -8.65 0.08 11.20
CA ARG A 188 -9.97 0.45 10.66
C ARG A 188 -9.83 1.35 9.44
N ASP A 189 -10.96 1.57 8.73
CA ASP A 189 -10.99 2.44 7.54
C ASP A 189 -10.80 3.94 7.87
N ASP A 190 -10.95 4.33 9.13
CA ASP A 190 -10.72 5.69 9.65
C ASP A 190 -9.36 5.85 10.37
N GLN A 191 -8.47 4.87 10.24
CA GLN A 191 -7.16 4.86 10.88
C GLN A 191 -6.01 4.83 9.86
N ALA A 192 -4.84 5.30 10.30
CA ALA A 192 -3.58 5.23 9.58
C ALA A 192 -2.44 4.85 10.53
N VAL A 193 -1.53 4.00 10.06
CA VAL A 193 -0.21 3.82 10.68
C VAL A 193 0.74 4.77 9.98
N LEU A 194 1.30 5.71 10.74
CA LEU A 194 2.32 6.65 10.29
C LEU A 194 3.69 6.20 10.77
N VAL A 195 4.63 6.05 9.84
CA VAL A 195 6.03 5.73 10.12
C VAL A 195 6.89 6.92 9.72
N ASN A 196 7.74 7.40 10.63
CA ASN A 196 8.70 8.45 10.36
C ASN A 196 10.03 8.09 11.04
N GLY A 197 10.91 7.42 10.31
CA GLY A 197 12.11 6.81 10.87
C GLY A 197 11.75 5.76 11.94
N PRO A 198 12.27 5.90 13.18
CA PRO A 198 11.97 4.96 14.27
C PRO A 198 10.61 5.21 14.94
N HIS A 199 9.93 6.30 14.62
CA HIS A 199 8.65 6.66 15.22
C HIS A 199 7.50 6.03 14.43
N ILE A 200 6.70 5.22 15.11
CA ILE A 200 5.52 4.54 14.56
C ILE A 200 4.33 4.92 15.44
N GLU A 201 3.28 5.42 14.83
CA GLU A 201 2.05 5.76 15.52
C GLU A 201 0.81 5.30 14.76
N LEU A 202 -0.18 4.77 15.48
CA LEU A 202 -1.53 4.56 14.99
C LEU A 202 -2.34 5.83 15.26
N VAL A 203 -2.90 6.41 14.22
CA VAL A 203 -3.69 7.64 14.31
C VAL A 203 -5.05 7.43 13.67
N GLU A 204 -6.03 8.18 14.13
CA GLU A 204 -7.40 8.15 13.61
C GLU A 204 -7.87 9.54 13.18
N ARG A 205 -8.96 9.55 12.41
CA ARG A 205 -9.59 10.75 11.89
C ARG A 205 -10.08 11.70 13.00
#